data_ee4aec32b90e07ecd5da1e5517b3c1b1
#
_entry.id   ee4aec32b90e07ecd5da1e5517b3c1b1
#
_cell.length_a   1.000
_cell.length_b   1.000
_cell.length_c   1.000
_cell.angle_alpha   90.00
_cell.angle_beta   90.00
_cell.angle_gamma   90.00
#
_symmetry.space_group_name_H-M   'P 1'
#
loop_
_entity.id
_entity.type
_entity.pdbx_description
1 polymer ?
#
loop_
_entity_poly.entity_id
_entity_poly.type
_entity_poly.pdbx_seq_one_letter_code
_entity_poly.pdbx_strand_id
1 'polypeptide(L)'
;YRQIKEGRAQVMLTGGSEASVNEIGIAGFATLTALSPEKDPLKASLPFDRNRSGFVMGEGGATLVLENLEHAQKRNATILGEVVGYGSTCDAFHITSPDPTGEGAARAMKQAIDEAGITPDKVGYVNAHGTATHANDSGESLAINKVFGENSSVMVSSTKSMTGHLLGAAGAIEAAITVRALKMQQLPENVGLNELDEECNINIVTKDKTTTSNLEYAISNSLGFGGHNAVLALRKWSE
;
A
#
# COMPACT_ATOMS: atom_id res chain seq x y z
N TYR A 1 -0.28 14.97 -7.02
CA TYR A 1 0.39 15.62 -5.90
C TYR A 1 1.36 16.71 -6.40
N ARG A 2 2.40 16.36 -7.19
CA ARG A 2 3.43 17.32 -7.64
C ARG A 2 2.88 18.51 -8.41
N GLN A 3 1.85 18.33 -9.25
CA GLN A 3 1.22 19.43 -10.00
C GLN A 3 0.67 20.53 -9.05
N ILE A 4 0.10 20.11 -7.91
CA ILE A 4 -0.40 21.05 -6.91
C ILE A 4 0.75 21.65 -6.11
N LYS A 5 1.72 20.84 -5.68
CA LYS A 5 2.90 21.27 -4.91
C LYS A 5 3.74 22.32 -5.69
N GLU A 6 3.84 22.14 -7.02
CA GLU A 6 4.54 23.07 -7.93
C GLU A 6 3.70 24.28 -8.36
N GLY A 7 2.49 24.42 -7.85
CA GLY A 7 1.59 25.52 -8.17
C GLY A 7 0.98 25.50 -9.58
N ARG A 8 1.07 24.37 -10.29
CA ARG A 8 0.51 24.21 -11.64
C ARG A 8 -0.99 23.96 -11.66
N ALA A 9 -1.55 23.48 -10.54
CA ALA A 9 -2.97 23.26 -10.35
C ALA A 9 -3.34 23.52 -8.91
N GLN A 10 -4.55 24.03 -8.67
CA GLN A 10 -5.11 24.20 -7.33
C GLN A 10 -5.89 22.95 -6.87
N VAL A 11 -6.54 22.28 -7.80
CA VAL A 11 -7.34 21.07 -7.56
C VAL A 11 -7.02 20.05 -8.64
N MET A 12 -6.87 18.79 -8.24
CA MET A 12 -6.68 17.66 -9.14
C MET A 12 -7.58 16.50 -8.71
N LEU A 13 -8.27 15.92 -9.66
CA LEU A 13 -8.89 14.61 -9.48
C LEU A 13 -7.85 13.53 -9.83
N THR A 14 -7.67 12.59 -8.93
CA THR A 14 -6.80 11.44 -9.15
C THR A 14 -7.49 10.19 -8.67
N GLY A 15 -7.15 9.06 -9.25
CA GLY A 15 -7.80 7.81 -8.88
C GLY A 15 -7.36 6.67 -9.77
N GLY A 16 -8.06 5.57 -9.67
CA GLY A 16 -7.91 4.40 -10.49
C GLY A 16 -9.20 3.61 -10.52
N SER A 17 -9.42 2.87 -11.60
CA SER A 17 -10.54 1.97 -11.79
C SER A 17 -10.07 0.68 -12.44
N GLU A 18 -10.71 -0.43 -12.10
CA GLU A 18 -10.41 -1.75 -12.64
C GLU A 18 -11.69 -2.58 -12.79
N ALA A 19 -11.82 -3.29 -13.91
CA ALA A 19 -12.93 -4.18 -14.21
C ALA A 19 -12.47 -5.36 -15.10
N SER A 20 -11.36 -6.00 -14.71
CA SER A 20 -10.73 -7.08 -15.49
C SER A 20 -11.00 -8.49 -14.95
N VAL A 21 -11.94 -8.66 -13.98
CA VAL A 21 -12.38 -9.97 -13.51
C VAL A 21 -13.31 -10.60 -14.55
N ASN A 22 -12.72 -11.04 -15.64
CA ASN A 22 -13.37 -11.72 -16.76
C ASN A 22 -12.49 -12.89 -17.24
N GLU A 23 -13.03 -13.70 -18.13
CA GLU A 23 -12.34 -14.91 -18.61
C GLU A 23 -10.95 -14.62 -19.20
N ILE A 24 -10.80 -13.53 -19.97
CA ILE A 24 -9.53 -13.16 -20.59
C ILE A 24 -8.53 -12.65 -19.54
N GLY A 25 -8.97 -11.79 -18.62
CA GLY A 25 -8.14 -11.29 -17.53
C GLY A 25 -7.64 -12.42 -16.62
N ILE A 26 -8.55 -13.30 -16.20
CA ILE A 26 -8.20 -14.47 -15.38
C ILE A 26 -7.24 -15.40 -16.14
N ALA A 27 -7.52 -15.73 -17.41
CA ALA A 27 -6.65 -16.57 -18.20
C ALA A 27 -5.24 -15.97 -18.36
N GLY A 28 -5.14 -14.65 -18.60
CA GLY A 28 -3.87 -13.95 -18.72
C GLY A 28 -3.01 -14.06 -17.45
N PHE A 29 -3.57 -13.79 -16.28
CA PHE A 29 -2.82 -13.91 -15.02
C PHE A 29 -2.62 -15.36 -14.58
N ALA A 30 -3.52 -16.29 -14.92
CA ALA A 30 -3.34 -17.72 -14.64
C ALA A 30 -2.14 -18.29 -15.37
N THR A 31 -1.88 -17.86 -16.61
CA THR A 31 -0.69 -18.31 -17.37
C THR A 31 0.63 -17.87 -16.73
N LEU A 32 0.60 -16.81 -15.91
CA LEU A 32 1.76 -16.35 -15.14
C LEU A 32 1.93 -17.11 -13.82
N THR A 33 1.01 -18.04 -13.49
CA THR A 33 0.96 -18.74 -12.19
C THR A 33 0.97 -17.79 -10.98
N ALA A 34 0.42 -16.59 -11.17
CA ALA A 34 0.43 -15.54 -10.15
C ALA A 34 -0.87 -15.50 -9.32
N LEU A 35 -1.95 -16.13 -9.82
CA LEU A 35 -3.24 -16.20 -9.12
C LEU A 35 -3.24 -17.31 -8.08
N SER A 36 -3.94 -17.06 -6.98
CA SER A 36 -4.24 -18.10 -5.98
C SER A 36 -5.12 -19.20 -6.60
N PRO A 37 -4.72 -20.48 -6.52
CA PRO A 37 -5.55 -21.60 -6.95
C PRO A 37 -6.58 -22.02 -5.91
N GLU A 38 -6.59 -21.39 -4.74
CA GLU A 38 -7.45 -21.70 -3.61
C GLU A 38 -8.93 -21.41 -3.96
N LYS A 39 -9.81 -22.35 -3.60
CA LYS A 39 -11.24 -22.27 -3.88
C LYS A 39 -12.05 -21.73 -2.70
N ASP A 40 -11.51 -21.83 -1.49
CA ASP A 40 -12.12 -21.27 -0.29
C ASP A 40 -11.82 -19.76 -0.26
N PRO A 41 -12.84 -18.89 -0.42
CA PRO A 41 -12.63 -17.45 -0.45
C PRO A 41 -11.99 -16.89 0.83
N LEU A 42 -12.14 -17.57 1.97
CA LEU A 42 -11.53 -17.17 3.23
C LEU A 42 -10.04 -17.50 3.32
N LYS A 43 -9.52 -18.28 2.37
CA LYS A 43 -8.11 -18.70 2.29
C LYS A 43 -7.41 -18.27 1.00
N ALA A 44 -8.11 -17.57 0.13
CA ALA A 44 -7.63 -17.27 -1.20
C ALA A 44 -6.64 -16.09 -1.23
N SER A 45 -6.89 -15.05 -0.42
CA SER A 45 -6.02 -13.86 -0.33
C SER A 45 -5.39 -13.77 1.06
N LEU A 46 -4.17 -14.26 1.20
CA LEU A 46 -3.45 -14.40 2.48
C LEU A 46 -2.09 -13.66 2.46
N PRO A 47 -2.07 -12.32 2.39
CA PRO A 47 -0.81 -11.58 2.40
C PRO A 47 0.04 -11.93 3.63
N PHE A 48 1.33 -12.19 3.41
CA PHE A 48 2.35 -12.52 4.41
C PHE A 48 2.16 -13.86 5.14
N ASP A 49 1.07 -14.60 4.89
CA ASP A 49 0.88 -15.92 5.48
C ASP A 49 1.82 -16.94 4.84
N ARG A 50 2.25 -17.91 5.64
CA ARG A 50 3.10 -19.03 5.21
C ARG A 50 2.47 -19.85 4.09
N ASN A 51 1.14 -19.98 4.08
CA ASN A 51 0.37 -20.75 3.11
C ASN A 51 -0.16 -19.91 1.94
N ARG A 52 0.32 -18.66 1.77
CA ARG A 52 -0.06 -17.83 0.65
C ARG A 52 0.29 -18.49 -0.68
N SER A 53 -0.54 -18.34 -1.69
CA SER A 53 -0.39 -19.10 -2.93
C SER A 53 -0.54 -18.27 -4.20
N GLY A 54 -0.67 -16.97 -4.08
CA GLY A 54 -0.90 -16.04 -5.19
C GLY A 54 -1.95 -14.98 -4.85
N PHE A 55 -2.15 -14.03 -5.74
CA PHE A 55 -3.13 -12.98 -5.53
C PHE A 55 -4.52 -13.37 -6.03
N VAL A 56 -5.53 -12.71 -5.49
CA VAL A 56 -6.93 -12.77 -5.96
C VAL A 56 -7.23 -11.48 -6.70
N MET A 57 -7.73 -11.57 -7.93
CA MET A 57 -8.17 -10.40 -8.69
C MET A 57 -9.39 -9.76 -8.03
N GLY A 58 -9.39 -8.44 -7.94
CA GLY A 58 -10.52 -7.63 -7.49
C GLY A 58 -10.90 -6.58 -8.52
N GLU A 59 -12.09 -6.04 -8.42
CA GLU A 59 -12.61 -4.95 -9.23
C GLU A 59 -13.05 -3.79 -8.35
N GLY A 60 -13.03 -2.59 -8.90
CA GLY A 60 -13.52 -1.42 -8.21
C GLY A 60 -12.90 -0.13 -8.70
N GLY A 61 -13.13 0.93 -7.96
CA GLY A 61 -12.57 2.25 -8.27
C GLY A 61 -12.57 3.15 -7.06
N ALA A 62 -11.63 4.07 -7.03
CA ALA A 62 -11.59 5.16 -6.07
C ALA A 62 -11.14 6.45 -6.76
N THR A 63 -11.73 7.56 -6.34
CA THR A 63 -11.35 8.90 -6.77
C THR A 63 -11.02 9.74 -5.55
N LEU A 64 -9.88 10.40 -5.60
CA LEU A 64 -9.40 11.32 -4.58
C LEU A 64 -9.41 12.74 -5.16
N VAL A 65 -9.88 13.69 -4.38
CA VAL A 65 -9.77 15.11 -4.69
C VAL A 65 -8.56 15.64 -3.96
N LEU A 66 -7.49 15.91 -4.68
CA LEU A 66 -6.30 16.58 -4.15
C LEU A 66 -6.47 18.08 -4.35
N GLU A 67 -6.17 18.85 -3.32
CA GLU A 67 -6.41 20.29 -3.30
C GLU A 67 -5.27 21.00 -2.57
N ASN A 68 -4.91 22.18 -3.06
CA ASN A 68 -4.01 23.07 -2.34
C ASN A 68 -4.62 23.44 -0.98
N LEU A 69 -3.81 23.43 0.08
CA LEU A 69 -4.29 23.63 1.45
C LEU A 69 -4.99 24.98 1.62
N GLU A 70 -4.39 26.07 1.14
CA GLU A 70 -4.98 27.41 1.25
C GLU A 70 -6.33 27.51 0.53
N HIS A 71 -6.43 26.87 -0.65
CA HIS A 71 -7.68 26.82 -1.41
C HIS A 71 -8.75 26.03 -0.65
N ALA A 72 -8.41 24.87 -0.08
CA ALA A 72 -9.32 24.05 0.72
C ALA A 72 -9.84 24.81 1.96
N GLN A 73 -8.94 25.45 2.71
CA GLN A 73 -9.27 26.24 3.88
C GLN A 73 -10.15 27.45 3.54
N LYS A 74 -9.85 28.17 2.45
CA LYS A 74 -10.60 29.35 2.01
C LYS A 74 -12.07 29.05 1.70
N ARG A 75 -12.38 27.83 1.25
CA ARG A 75 -13.75 27.39 0.99
C ARG A 75 -14.35 26.54 2.12
N ASN A 76 -13.69 26.45 3.27
CA ASN A 76 -14.09 25.64 4.42
C ASN A 76 -14.30 24.15 4.06
N ALA A 77 -13.41 23.58 3.29
CA ALA A 77 -13.46 22.16 2.92
C ALA A 77 -13.21 21.27 4.13
N THR A 78 -13.88 20.11 4.19
CA THR A 78 -13.50 19.05 5.12
C THR A 78 -12.23 18.37 4.61
N ILE A 79 -11.11 18.61 5.27
CA ILE A 79 -9.83 17.98 4.96
C ILE A 79 -9.76 16.62 5.67
N LEU A 80 -9.45 15.57 4.92
CA LEU A 80 -9.40 14.19 5.43
C LEU A 80 -8.00 13.77 5.85
N GLY A 81 -6.97 14.33 5.22
CA GLY A 81 -5.57 14.04 5.44
C GLY A 81 -4.71 14.81 4.45
N GLU A 82 -3.41 14.65 4.54
CA GLU A 82 -2.44 15.32 3.66
C GLU A 82 -1.56 14.30 2.95
N VAL A 83 -1.26 14.56 1.67
CA VAL A 83 -0.15 13.90 0.98
C VAL A 83 1.09 14.72 1.22
N VAL A 84 2.03 14.19 1.99
CA VAL A 84 3.24 14.91 2.41
C VAL A 84 4.50 14.46 1.70
N GLY A 85 4.50 13.28 1.09
CA GLY A 85 5.63 12.77 0.34
C GLY A 85 5.25 11.74 -0.72
N TYR A 86 6.12 11.58 -1.70
CA TYR A 86 6.00 10.63 -2.81
C TYR A 86 7.36 10.08 -3.21
N GLY A 87 7.48 8.77 -3.24
CA GLY A 87 8.64 8.07 -3.77
C GLY A 87 8.31 7.27 -5.03
N SER A 88 9.22 7.25 -5.99
CA SER A 88 9.08 6.49 -7.22
C SER A 88 10.43 5.97 -7.68
N THR A 89 10.53 4.66 -7.86
CA THR A 89 11.76 3.98 -8.31
C THR A 89 11.41 2.86 -9.29
N CYS A 90 12.43 2.29 -9.90
CA CYS A 90 12.31 1.10 -10.71
C CYS A 90 13.40 0.11 -10.30
N ASP A 91 13.04 -1.18 -10.23
CA ASP A 91 13.98 -2.27 -9.92
C ASP A 91 14.96 -2.52 -11.07
N ALA A 92 14.49 -2.39 -12.31
CA ALA A 92 15.23 -2.76 -13.52
C ALA A 92 15.79 -4.21 -13.47
N PHE A 93 15.03 -5.12 -12.85
CA PHE A 93 15.42 -6.50 -12.60
C PHE A 93 14.77 -7.48 -13.56
N HIS A 94 13.43 -7.54 -13.58
CA HIS A 94 12.68 -8.49 -14.41
C HIS A 94 11.31 -7.90 -14.77
N ILE A 95 10.68 -8.42 -15.85
CA ILE A 95 9.41 -7.90 -16.34
C ILE A 95 8.21 -8.15 -15.40
N THR A 96 8.24 -9.26 -14.64
CA THR A 96 7.13 -9.61 -13.73
C THR A 96 7.57 -9.91 -12.29
N SER A 97 8.83 -10.27 -12.07
CA SER A 97 9.36 -10.58 -10.74
C SER A 97 9.96 -9.32 -10.10
N PRO A 98 9.64 -9.03 -8.84
CA PRO A 98 10.31 -7.96 -8.11
C PRO A 98 11.79 -8.31 -7.86
N ASP A 99 12.61 -7.31 -7.61
CA ASP A 99 13.97 -7.52 -7.11
C ASP A 99 13.92 -8.22 -5.73
N PRO A 100 14.47 -9.45 -5.60
CA PRO A 100 14.39 -10.20 -4.35
C PRO A 100 15.10 -9.52 -3.18
N THR A 101 15.96 -8.54 -3.44
CA THR A 101 16.63 -7.77 -2.40
C THR A 101 15.72 -6.70 -1.77
N GLY A 102 14.60 -6.36 -2.40
CA GLY A 102 13.68 -5.30 -1.98
C GLY A 102 14.29 -3.88 -2.04
N GLU A 103 15.42 -3.71 -2.72
CA GLU A 103 16.14 -2.42 -2.75
C GLU A 103 15.33 -1.31 -3.44
N GLY A 104 14.66 -1.63 -4.55
CA GLY A 104 13.81 -0.68 -5.27
C GLY A 104 12.67 -0.13 -4.39
N ALA A 105 11.94 -1.03 -3.72
CA ALA A 105 10.87 -0.67 -2.81
C ALA A 105 11.37 0.11 -1.60
N ALA A 106 12.51 -0.29 -1.00
CA ALA A 106 13.12 0.43 0.13
C ALA A 106 13.51 1.87 -0.26
N ARG A 107 14.11 2.06 -1.44
CA ARG A 107 14.43 3.40 -1.96
C ARG A 107 13.17 4.25 -2.19
N ALA A 108 12.09 3.66 -2.70
CA ALA A 108 10.83 4.39 -2.90
C ALA A 108 10.22 4.82 -1.55
N MET A 109 10.19 3.94 -0.54
CA MET A 109 9.75 4.28 0.81
C MET A 109 10.61 5.41 1.41
N LYS A 110 11.94 5.29 1.31
CA LYS A 110 12.85 6.32 1.82
C LYS A 110 12.63 7.67 1.13
N GLN A 111 12.49 7.70 -0.21
CA GLN A 111 12.18 8.94 -0.93
C GLN A 111 10.89 9.61 -0.44
N ALA A 112 9.82 8.82 -0.20
CA ALA A 112 8.56 9.37 0.30
C ALA A 112 8.69 9.95 1.71
N ILE A 113 9.43 9.27 2.60
CA ILE A 113 9.71 9.70 3.97
C ILE A 113 10.59 10.95 3.98
N ASP A 114 11.67 10.96 3.18
CA ASP A 114 12.57 12.11 3.04
C ASP A 114 11.84 13.34 2.47
N GLU A 115 10.97 13.16 1.46
CA GLU A 115 10.15 14.24 0.89
C GLU A 115 9.12 14.78 1.90
N ALA A 116 8.62 13.94 2.79
CA ALA A 116 7.76 14.35 3.90
C ALA A 116 8.51 15.12 5.00
N GLY A 117 9.83 15.15 4.97
CA GLY A 117 10.66 15.82 5.97
C GLY A 117 10.65 15.16 7.35
N ILE A 118 10.41 13.84 7.40
CA ILE A 118 10.32 13.07 8.64
C ILE A 118 11.36 11.95 8.68
N THR A 119 11.49 11.32 9.83
CA THR A 119 12.31 10.12 10.03
C THR A 119 11.43 8.87 10.06
N PRO A 120 11.96 7.66 9.75
CA PRO A 120 11.16 6.44 9.70
C PRO A 120 10.39 6.14 11.00
N ASP A 121 10.93 6.49 12.17
CA ASP A 121 10.28 6.30 13.47
C ASP A 121 8.96 7.08 13.64
N LYS A 122 8.69 8.07 12.80
CA LYS A 122 7.42 8.82 12.78
C LYS A 122 6.31 8.10 12.03
N VAL A 123 6.64 7.15 11.18
CA VAL A 123 5.66 6.37 10.44
C VAL A 123 5.13 5.25 11.34
N GLY A 124 3.86 5.32 11.68
CA GLY A 124 3.24 4.31 12.55
C GLY A 124 2.56 3.18 11.78
N TYR A 125 2.28 3.35 10.49
CA TYR A 125 1.57 2.35 9.69
C TYR A 125 2.05 2.30 8.23
N VAL A 126 2.16 1.08 7.72
CA VAL A 126 2.40 0.77 6.30
C VAL A 126 1.20 0.00 5.75
N ASN A 127 0.47 0.59 4.81
CA ASN A 127 -0.44 -0.16 3.94
C ASN A 127 0.42 -0.76 2.83
N ALA A 128 0.78 -2.01 3.00
CA ALA A 128 1.69 -2.70 2.12
C ALA A 128 1.04 -3.08 0.78
N HIS A 129 1.85 -3.24 -0.24
CA HIS A 129 1.40 -3.83 -1.49
C HIS A 129 0.89 -5.26 -1.28
N GLY A 130 1.62 -6.10 -0.54
CA GLY A 130 1.19 -7.37 0.03
C GLY A 130 0.17 -8.14 -0.81
N THR A 131 0.63 -8.76 -1.89
CA THR A 131 -0.25 -9.42 -2.89
C THR A 131 -0.61 -10.85 -2.54
N ALA A 132 -0.03 -11.43 -1.51
CA ALA A 132 -0.06 -12.85 -1.19
C ALA A 132 0.72 -13.72 -2.20
N THR A 133 1.62 -13.14 -2.98
CA THR A 133 2.61 -13.90 -3.75
C THR A 133 3.89 -14.06 -2.93
N HIS A 134 4.58 -15.22 -3.06
CA HIS A 134 5.80 -15.46 -2.29
C HIS A 134 6.86 -14.38 -2.55
N ALA A 135 7.15 -14.09 -3.82
CA ALA A 135 8.20 -13.17 -4.21
C ALA A 135 7.93 -11.73 -3.77
N ASN A 136 6.68 -11.24 -3.90
CA ASN A 136 6.37 -9.89 -3.48
C ASN A 136 6.46 -9.74 -1.96
N ASP A 137 5.80 -10.63 -1.22
CA ASP A 137 5.62 -10.42 0.22
C ASP A 137 6.95 -10.57 0.97
N SER A 138 7.81 -11.51 0.57
CA SER A 138 9.17 -11.63 1.13
C SER A 138 10.06 -10.44 0.76
N GLY A 139 10.05 -10.01 -0.50
CA GLY A 139 10.83 -8.84 -0.95
C GLY A 139 10.37 -7.54 -0.31
N GLU A 140 9.06 -7.31 -0.18
CA GLU A 140 8.51 -6.13 0.49
C GLU A 140 8.80 -6.13 2.00
N SER A 141 8.74 -7.29 2.65
CA SER A 141 9.13 -7.42 4.07
C SER A 141 10.60 -7.07 4.30
N LEU A 142 11.50 -7.52 3.41
CA LEU A 142 12.90 -7.11 3.43
C LEU A 142 13.06 -5.59 3.23
N ALA A 143 12.31 -5.01 2.31
CA ALA A 143 12.34 -3.57 2.05
C ALA A 143 11.86 -2.77 3.27
N ILE A 144 10.79 -3.21 3.94
CA ILE A 144 10.28 -2.60 5.18
C ILE A 144 11.34 -2.67 6.27
N ASN A 145 11.98 -3.82 6.48
CA ASN A 145 13.03 -3.98 7.47
C ASN A 145 14.27 -3.12 7.18
N LYS A 146 14.62 -2.92 5.90
CA LYS A 146 15.72 -2.00 5.52
C LYS A 146 15.43 -0.53 5.88
N VAL A 147 14.17 -0.12 5.83
CA VAL A 147 13.78 1.27 6.10
C VAL A 147 13.53 1.51 7.59
N PHE A 148 12.84 0.59 8.25
CA PHE A 148 12.37 0.77 9.63
C PHE A 148 13.21 0.03 10.66
N GLY A 149 14.07 -0.89 10.22
CA GLY A 149 14.85 -1.77 11.08
C GLY A 149 14.12 -3.07 11.40
N GLU A 150 14.90 -4.12 11.66
CA GLU A 150 14.37 -5.38 12.18
C GLU A 150 13.72 -5.15 13.56
N ASN A 151 12.59 -5.80 13.80
CA ASN A 151 11.80 -5.64 15.03
C ASN A 151 11.23 -4.21 15.24
N SER A 152 11.04 -3.46 14.17
CA SER A 152 10.40 -2.15 14.24
C SER A 152 8.99 -2.25 14.83
N SER A 153 8.56 -1.17 15.48
CA SER A 153 7.18 -1.03 15.98
C SER A 153 6.18 -0.61 14.89
N VAL A 154 6.66 -0.31 13.67
CA VAL A 154 5.76 0.07 12.58
C VAL A 154 4.77 -1.06 12.30
N MET A 155 3.49 -0.73 12.26
CA MET A 155 2.41 -1.69 12.00
C MET A 155 2.23 -1.85 10.49
N VAL A 156 2.06 -3.08 10.02
CA VAL A 156 1.93 -3.40 8.61
C VAL A 156 0.67 -4.22 8.35
N SER A 157 -0.10 -3.87 7.34
CA SER A 157 -1.12 -4.78 6.79
C SER A 157 -1.28 -4.56 5.29
N SER A 158 -1.78 -5.57 4.60
CA SER A 158 -2.27 -5.42 3.23
C SER A 158 -3.78 -5.48 3.21
N THR A 159 -4.40 -4.41 2.73
CA THR A 159 -5.85 -4.37 2.54
C THR A 159 -6.33 -5.30 1.43
N LYS A 160 -5.42 -5.84 0.62
CA LYS A 160 -5.74 -6.88 -0.37
C LYS A 160 -6.19 -8.20 0.26
N SER A 161 -5.95 -8.39 1.57
CA SER A 161 -6.55 -9.48 2.34
C SER A 161 -8.08 -9.42 2.37
N MET A 162 -8.66 -8.23 2.19
CA MET A 162 -10.12 -7.98 2.19
C MET A 162 -10.67 -7.67 0.81
N THR A 163 -9.92 -6.94 0.00
CA THR A 163 -10.38 -6.43 -1.30
C THR A 163 -9.96 -7.28 -2.49
N GLY A 164 -9.00 -8.17 -2.33
CA GLY A 164 -8.22 -8.69 -3.43
C GLY A 164 -7.32 -7.61 -4.06
N HIS A 165 -6.67 -7.94 -5.15
CA HIS A 165 -5.80 -7.03 -5.88
C HIS A 165 -6.59 -6.32 -6.99
N LEU A 166 -6.91 -5.04 -6.80
CA LEU A 166 -7.66 -4.24 -7.75
C LEU A 166 -6.79 -3.67 -8.88
N LEU A 167 -5.60 -4.19 -9.10
CA LEU A 167 -4.70 -3.80 -10.21
C LEU A 167 -4.62 -2.27 -10.39
N GLY A 168 -5.21 -1.75 -11.48
CA GLY A 168 -5.21 -0.31 -11.77
C GLY A 168 -5.95 0.56 -10.76
N ALA A 169 -6.86 0.01 -9.97
CA ALA A 169 -7.56 0.72 -8.90
C ALA A 169 -6.87 0.60 -7.52
N ALA A 170 -5.93 -0.34 -7.35
CA ALA A 170 -5.36 -0.69 -6.06
C ALA A 170 -4.78 0.53 -5.31
N GLY A 171 -3.88 1.27 -5.94
CA GLY A 171 -3.21 2.39 -5.27
C GLY A 171 -4.17 3.51 -4.83
N ALA A 172 -5.25 3.74 -5.57
CA ALA A 172 -6.24 4.76 -5.22
C ALA A 172 -7.09 4.35 -4.01
N ILE A 173 -7.56 3.09 -3.97
CA ILE A 173 -8.36 2.61 -2.85
C ILE A 173 -7.51 2.45 -1.58
N GLU A 174 -6.27 2.00 -1.72
CA GLU A 174 -5.32 1.87 -0.62
C GLU A 174 -4.95 3.23 -0.02
N ALA A 175 -4.75 4.26 -0.84
CA ALA A 175 -4.56 5.62 -0.38
C ALA A 175 -5.79 6.12 0.41
N ALA A 176 -7.01 5.90 -0.10
CA ALA A 176 -8.25 6.28 0.56
C ALA A 176 -8.41 5.56 1.91
N ILE A 177 -8.12 4.26 1.97
CA ILE A 177 -8.17 3.47 3.21
C ILE A 177 -7.13 3.97 4.20
N THR A 178 -5.91 4.28 3.75
CA THR A 178 -4.83 4.78 4.61
C THR A 178 -5.19 6.15 5.23
N VAL A 179 -5.77 7.06 4.44
CA VAL A 179 -6.30 8.34 4.95
C VAL A 179 -7.41 8.11 6.00
N ARG A 180 -8.29 7.14 5.75
CA ARG A 180 -9.34 6.77 6.73
C ARG A 180 -8.74 6.18 8.01
N ALA A 181 -7.72 5.34 7.91
CA ALA A 181 -7.02 4.78 9.06
C ALA A 181 -6.40 5.88 9.93
N LEU A 182 -5.72 6.86 9.30
CA LEU A 182 -5.17 8.05 9.97
C LEU A 182 -6.25 8.85 10.69
N LYS A 183 -7.38 9.11 10.01
CA LYS A 183 -8.48 9.90 10.58
C LYS A 183 -9.16 9.18 11.75
N MET A 184 -9.42 7.88 11.60
CA MET A 184 -10.17 7.08 12.58
C MET A 184 -9.29 6.53 13.70
N GLN A 185 -7.96 6.59 13.56
CA GLN A 185 -7.02 5.95 14.46
C GLN A 185 -7.28 4.43 14.58
N GLN A 186 -7.67 3.83 13.46
CA GLN A 186 -7.94 2.39 13.34
C GLN A 186 -7.17 1.84 12.16
N LEU A 187 -6.38 0.81 12.40
CA LEU A 187 -5.59 0.12 11.38
C LEU A 187 -6.42 -0.98 10.74
N PRO A 188 -6.39 -1.11 9.40
CA PRO A 188 -6.98 -2.26 8.73
C PRO A 188 -6.29 -3.55 9.18
N GLU A 189 -7.07 -4.54 9.57
CA GLU A 189 -6.57 -5.88 9.87
C GLU A 189 -6.01 -6.54 8.61
N ASN A 190 -4.94 -7.31 8.73
CA ASN A 190 -4.49 -8.25 7.71
C ASN A 190 -5.31 -9.53 7.86
N VAL A 191 -6.48 -9.58 7.23
CA VAL A 191 -7.48 -10.65 7.39
C VAL A 191 -6.94 -11.97 6.86
N GLY A 192 -7.28 -13.08 7.51
CA GLY A 192 -6.95 -14.43 7.08
C GLY A 192 -5.54 -14.91 7.46
N LEU A 193 -4.71 -14.06 8.04
CA LEU A 193 -3.39 -14.47 8.53
C LEU A 193 -3.54 -15.51 9.66
N ASN A 194 -3.02 -16.71 9.44
CA ASN A 194 -2.98 -17.77 10.44
C ASN A 194 -1.58 -17.96 11.00
N GLU A 195 -0.58 -17.99 10.13
CA GLU A 195 0.83 -18.17 10.49
C GLU A 195 1.69 -17.26 9.61
N LEU A 196 2.40 -16.34 10.25
CA LEU A 196 3.32 -15.45 9.53
C LEU A 196 4.45 -16.26 8.92
N ASP A 197 4.75 -16.02 7.64
CA ASP A 197 5.89 -16.65 6.98
C ASP A 197 7.20 -16.18 7.63
N GLU A 198 8.13 -17.09 7.83
CA GLU A 198 9.46 -16.82 8.40
C GLU A 198 10.26 -15.81 7.55
N GLU A 199 10.00 -15.76 6.23
CA GLU A 199 10.60 -14.76 5.33
C GLU A 199 9.96 -13.37 5.44
N CYS A 200 8.82 -13.26 6.14
CA CYS A 200 8.04 -12.03 6.30
C CYS A 200 8.11 -11.50 7.75
N ASN A 201 9.31 -11.37 8.31
CA ASN A 201 9.51 -10.91 9.70
C ASN A 201 9.20 -9.41 9.86
N ILE A 202 7.90 -9.06 9.91
CA ILE A 202 7.36 -7.72 10.08
C ILE A 202 6.22 -7.72 11.09
N ASN A 203 5.89 -6.55 11.65
CA ASN A 203 4.85 -6.42 12.69
C ASN A 203 3.45 -6.27 12.06
N ILE A 204 2.78 -7.39 11.84
CA ILE A 204 1.47 -7.42 11.17
C ILE A 204 0.33 -6.98 12.09
N VAL A 205 -0.61 -6.21 11.52
CA VAL A 205 -1.87 -5.84 12.16
C VAL A 205 -2.79 -7.05 12.22
N THR A 206 -2.94 -7.62 13.40
CA THR A 206 -3.90 -8.68 13.71
C THR A 206 -5.18 -8.07 14.32
N LYS A 207 -6.23 -8.85 14.43
CA LYS A 207 -7.56 -8.41 14.91
C LYS A 207 -7.51 -7.66 16.27
N ASP A 208 -6.62 -8.06 17.15
CA ASP A 208 -6.40 -7.47 18.48
C ASP A 208 -5.53 -6.21 18.45
N LYS A 209 -4.90 -5.89 17.30
CA LYS A 209 -3.99 -4.74 17.11
C LYS A 209 -4.56 -3.65 16.20
N THR A 210 -5.85 -3.66 15.92
CA THR A 210 -6.47 -2.70 14.98
C THR A 210 -6.63 -1.29 15.56
N THR A 211 -6.63 -1.13 16.88
CA THR A 211 -6.76 0.18 17.52
C THR A 211 -5.38 0.77 17.79
N THR A 212 -5.20 2.03 17.41
CA THR A 212 -3.98 2.80 17.67
C THR A 212 -4.32 4.16 18.28
N SER A 213 -3.36 4.77 18.93
CA SER A 213 -3.42 6.16 19.38
C SER A 213 -2.20 6.89 18.86
N ASN A 214 -2.36 8.14 18.47
CA ASN A 214 -1.28 9.00 17.98
C ASN A 214 -0.66 8.56 16.65
N LEU A 215 -1.42 7.90 15.78
CA LEU A 215 -1.01 7.64 14.40
C LEU A 215 -1.02 8.97 13.64
N GLU A 216 0.14 9.53 13.37
CA GLU A 216 0.28 10.81 12.66
C GLU A 216 0.65 10.59 11.20
N TYR A 217 1.58 9.68 10.93
CA TYR A 217 2.05 9.39 9.56
C TYR A 217 1.85 7.91 9.21
N ALA A 218 1.50 7.69 7.96
CA ALA A 218 1.41 6.38 7.35
C ALA A 218 1.94 6.42 5.92
N ILE A 219 2.40 5.29 5.40
CA ILE A 219 2.75 5.13 4.00
C ILE A 219 1.87 4.09 3.32
N SER A 220 1.68 4.25 2.01
CA SER A 220 0.98 3.28 1.15
C SER A 220 1.90 2.88 0.01
N ASN A 221 2.21 1.60 -0.10
CA ASN A 221 3.10 1.03 -1.09
C ASN A 221 2.34 0.46 -2.28
N SER A 222 2.82 0.72 -3.48
CA SER A 222 2.36 0.09 -4.72
C SER A 222 3.56 -0.39 -5.52
N LEU A 223 3.67 -1.71 -5.64
CA LEU A 223 4.74 -2.38 -6.38
C LEU A 223 4.12 -3.07 -7.59
N GLY A 224 4.67 -2.85 -8.78
CA GLY A 224 4.05 -3.32 -10.01
C GLY A 224 5.00 -4.07 -10.92
N PHE A 225 4.43 -4.84 -11.82
CA PHE A 225 5.18 -5.46 -12.91
C PHE A 225 5.99 -4.42 -13.69
N GLY A 226 7.13 -4.84 -14.24
CA GLY A 226 8.13 -3.94 -14.80
C GLY A 226 9.08 -3.37 -13.74
N GLY A 227 8.92 -3.76 -12.47
CA GLY A 227 9.74 -3.28 -11.35
C GLY A 227 9.37 -1.87 -10.88
N HIS A 228 8.16 -1.41 -11.19
CA HIS A 228 7.69 -0.10 -10.73
C HIS A 228 7.37 -0.11 -9.23
N ASN A 229 7.96 0.82 -8.51
CA ASN A 229 7.69 1.03 -7.09
C ASN A 229 7.20 2.48 -6.89
N ALA A 230 6.05 2.63 -6.26
CA ALA A 230 5.48 3.93 -5.89
C ALA A 230 5.04 3.92 -4.43
N VAL A 231 5.36 4.96 -3.69
CA VAL A 231 5.01 5.09 -2.28
C VAL A 231 4.45 6.48 -2.01
N LEU A 232 3.33 6.52 -1.32
CA LEU A 232 2.74 7.76 -0.80
C LEU A 232 3.03 7.86 0.70
N ALA A 233 3.52 9.02 1.15
CA ALA A 233 3.53 9.37 2.56
C ALA A 233 2.35 10.28 2.85
N LEU A 234 1.55 9.89 3.84
CA LEU A 234 0.30 10.51 4.22
C LEU A 234 0.36 10.95 5.69
N ARG A 235 -0.23 12.10 5.99
CA ARG A 235 -0.31 12.65 7.35
C ARG A 235 -1.76 12.85 7.76
N LYS A 236 -2.04 12.57 9.02
CA LYS A 236 -3.31 12.93 9.65
C LYS A 236 -3.50 14.44 9.60
N TRP A 237 -4.69 14.87 9.18
CA TRP A 237 -5.07 16.26 9.31
C TRP A 237 -5.38 16.61 10.77
N SER A 238 -4.81 17.68 11.25
CA SER A 238 -5.15 18.35 12.52
C SER A 238 -5.32 19.83 12.25
N GLU A 239 -6.45 20.38 12.70
CA GLU A 239 -6.78 21.81 12.62
C GLU A 239 -5.84 22.67 13.48
#